data_6b4a9d0f0f8bdf84af50232b335338f9
#
_entry.id   6b4a9d0f0f8bdf84af50232b335338f9
#
_cell.length_a   1.000
_cell.length_b   1.000
_cell.length_c   1.000
_cell.angle_alpha   90.00
_cell.angle_beta   90.00
_cell.angle_gamma   90.00
#
_symmetry.space_group_name_H-M   'P 1'
#
loop_
_entity.id
_entity.type
_entity.pdbx_description
1 polymer ?
#
loop_
_entity_poly.entity_id
_entity_poly.type
_entity_poly.pdbx_seq_one_letter_code
_entity_poly.pdbx_strand_id
1 'polypeptide(L)'
;MKIRKVKWTNHPILGNLELDFVNPVTNHPFSTIVFAGENGSGKTTILETLNTFLCIGSFKPFDMIEYEVNNELYILKPPMIPESNDTFFTRFDVKNDTAENIRSDKVNNPSTIQSDEKDPRSYGCVFSRPRADYKTSKIESVKTNELDKNKYDSDKEDNFTSLKQLIVDIQNQDNEEYYDINTQMESRGEAAMTTSEFEHNSKIFRFKKAFNNFFDKVKYKKSGILMVKRLYYLRKTE
;
A
#
# COMPACT_ATOMS: atom_id res chain seq x y z
N MET A 1 -4.52 1.60 9.40
CA MET A 1 -5.61 0.61 9.19
C MET A 1 -5.00 -0.76 8.91
N LYS A 2 -5.58 -1.83 9.48
CA LYS A 2 -5.21 -3.22 9.23
C LYS A 2 -6.44 -4.10 9.15
N ILE A 3 -6.53 -4.96 8.15
CA ILE A 3 -7.61 -5.95 8.03
C ILE A 3 -7.30 -7.11 8.98
N ARG A 4 -8.29 -7.55 9.75
CA ARG A 4 -8.20 -8.63 10.72
C ARG A 4 -8.83 -9.92 10.19
N LYS A 5 -10.06 -9.82 9.68
CA LYS A 5 -10.79 -10.96 9.12
C LYS A 5 -11.57 -10.54 7.90
N VAL A 6 -11.74 -11.47 6.98
CA VAL A 6 -12.59 -11.28 5.80
C VAL A 6 -13.37 -12.55 5.56
N LYS A 7 -14.66 -12.38 5.25
CA LYS A 7 -15.53 -13.49 4.92
C LYS A 7 -16.29 -13.22 3.63
N TRP A 8 -16.22 -14.17 2.72
CA TRP A 8 -17.03 -14.22 1.49
C TRP A 8 -18.16 -15.22 1.67
N THR A 9 -19.30 -14.96 1.06
CA THR A 9 -20.44 -15.88 1.04
C THR A 9 -20.95 -16.01 -0.39
N ASN A 10 -21.13 -17.24 -0.83
CA ASN A 10 -21.61 -17.60 -2.17
C ASN A 10 -20.81 -16.95 -3.32
N HIS A 11 -19.52 -16.66 -3.09
CA HIS A 11 -18.68 -16.10 -4.15
C HIS A 11 -18.41 -17.13 -5.24
N PRO A 12 -18.51 -16.79 -6.56
CA PRO A 12 -18.41 -17.77 -7.65
C PRO A 12 -17.12 -18.61 -7.67
N ILE A 13 -16.00 -18.02 -7.19
CA ILE A 13 -14.68 -18.66 -7.18
C ILE A 13 -14.29 -19.07 -5.75
N LEU A 14 -14.52 -18.22 -4.76
CA LEU A 14 -14.07 -18.43 -3.38
C LEU A 14 -15.09 -19.22 -2.54
N GLY A 15 -16.33 -19.31 -2.99
CA GLY A 15 -17.39 -19.98 -2.21
C GLY A 15 -17.65 -19.25 -0.89
N ASN A 16 -17.67 -20.03 0.20
CA ASN A 16 -17.81 -19.53 1.57
C ASN A 16 -16.43 -19.56 2.25
N LEU A 17 -15.57 -18.66 1.86
CA LEU A 17 -14.22 -18.54 2.40
C LEU A 17 -14.19 -17.56 3.57
N GLU A 18 -13.54 -17.94 4.64
CA GLU A 18 -13.20 -17.04 5.75
C GLU A 18 -11.68 -17.06 5.96
N LEU A 19 -11.08 -15.87 6.06
CA LEU A 19 -9.66 -15.69 6.33
C LEU A 19 -9.47 -14.86 7.59
N ASP A 20 -8.63 -15.36 8.48
CA ASP A 20 -8.20 -14.68 9.72
C ASP A 20 -6.73 -14.28 9.59
N PHE A 21 -6.46 -12.99 9.70
CA PHE A 21 -5.13 -12.41 9.58
C PHE A 21 -4.54 -11.99 10.93
N VAL A 22 -5.12 -12.47 12.02
CA VAL A 22 -4.71 -12.14 13.38
C VAL A 22 -3.72 -13.18 13.88
N ASN A 23 -2.62 -12.71 14.45
CA ASN A 23 -1.70 -13.59 15.17
C ASN A 23 -2.37 -14.09 16.45
N PRO A 24 -2.55 -15.41 16.64
CA PRO A 24 -3.30 -15.95 17.78
C PRO A 24 -2.59 -15.73 19.12
N VAL A 25 -1.28 -15.47 19.12
CA VAL A 25 -0.51 -15.24 20.34
C VAL A 25 -0.56 -13.78 20.78
N THR A 26 -0.42 -12.85 19.84
CA THR A 26 -0.33 -11.41 20.15
C THR A 26 -1.66 -10.68 19.99
N ASN A 27 -2.66 -11.33 19.39
CA ASN A 27 -3.95 -10.75 19.01
C ASN A 27 -3.85 -9.48 18.13
N HIS A 28 -2.71 -9.32 17.42
CA HIS A 28 -2.51 -8.25 16.46
C HIS A 28 -2.54 -8.77 15.02
N PRO A 29 -3.06 -8.00 14.06
CA PRO A 29 -3.03 -8.37 12.66
C PRO A 29 -1.61 -8.48 12.14
N PHE A 30 -1.36 -9.47 11.27
CA PHE A 30 -0.09 -9.61 10.58
C PHE A 30 0.20 -8.40 9.69
N SER A 31 1.45 -7.99 9.64
CA SER A 31 1.91 -6.92 8.74
C SER A 31 2.16 -7.43 7.31
N THR A 32 2.38 -8.73 7.16
CA THR A 32 2.65 -9.38 5.87
C THR A 32 1.90 -10.70 5.82
N ILE A 33 1.16 -10.90 4.72
CA ILE A 33 0.39 -12.10 4.45
C ILE A 33 0.83 -12.67 3.11
N VAL A 34 1.12 -13.96 3.06
CA VAL A 34 1.53 -14.66 1.85
C VAL A 34 0.48 -15.72 1.50
N PHE A 35 -0.13 -15.59 0.32
CA PHE A 35 -1.03 -16.61 -0.24
C PHE A 35 -0.22 -17.55 -1.13
N ALA A 36 -0.14 -18.80 -0.75
CA ALA A 36 0.48 -19.87 -1.53
C ALA A 36 -0.57 -20.91 -1.94
N GLY A 37 -0.38 -21.55 -3.08
CA GLY A 37 -1.29 -22.58 -3.60
C GLY A 37 -1.21 -22.74 -5.12
N GLU A 38 -1.90 -23.70 -5.66
CA GLU A 38 -1.95 -24.01 -7.09
C GLU A 38 -2.59 -22.89 -7.93
N ASN A 39 -2.32 -22.90 -9.23
CA ASN A 39 -2.98 -21.98 -10.16
C ASN A 39 -4.49 -22.23 -10.17
N GLY A 40 -5.27 -21.16 -10.17
CA GLY A 40 -6.74 -21.27 -10.11
C GLY A 40 -7.33 -21.36 -8.70
N SER A 41 -6.53 -21.46 -7.63
CA SER A 41 -7.02 -21.57 -6.24
C SER A 41 -7.64 -20.27 -5.67
N GLY A 42 -7.84 -19.23 -6.47
CA GLY A 42 -8.51 -18.00 -6.02
C GLY A 42 -7.63 -16.94 -5.37
N LYS A 43 -6.29 -17.12 -5.30
CA LYS A 43 -5.37 -16.14 -4.67
C LYS A 43 -5.50 -14.73 -5.24
N THR A 44 -5.50 -14.61 -6.57
CA THR A 44 -5.68 -13.33 -7.25
C THR A 44 -7.06 -12.76 -6.98
N THR A 45 -8.10 -13.59 -6.96
CA THR A 45 -9.48 -13.17 -6.67
C THR A 45 -9.63 -12.60 -5.27
N ILE A 46 -8.96 -13.17 -4.27
CA ILE A 46 -8.91 -12.60 -2.91
C ILE A 46 -8.37 -11.18 -2.94
N LEU A 47 -7.22 -10.99 -3.58
CA LEU A 47 -6.58 -9.67 -3.67
C LEU A 47 -7.40 -8.68 -4.51
N GLU A 48 -7.98 -9.12 -5.62
CA GLU A 48 -8.82 -8.29 -6.49
C GLU A 48 -10.10 -7.82 -5.80
N THR A 49 -10.78 -8.69 -5.07
CA THR A 49 -12.00 -8.32 -4.35
C THR A 49 -11.69 -7.30 -3.26
N LEU A 50 -10.61 -7.50 -2.50
CA LEU A 50 -10.15 -6.55 -1.49
C LEU A 50 -9.75 -5.20 -2.10
N ASN A 51 -9.01 -5.21 -3.21
CA ASN A 51 -8.65 -3.98 -3.92
C ASN A 51 -9.90 -3.25 -4.44
N THR A 52 -10.84 -3.97 -5.05
CA THR A 52 -12.09 -3.39 -5.55
C THR A 52 -12.88 -2.74 -4.43
N PHE A 53 -12.94 -3.37 -3.25
CA PHE A 53 -13.58 -2.76 -2.09
C PHE A 53 -12.86 -1.50 -1.64
N LEU A 54 -11.55 -1.55 -1.43
CA LEU A 54 -10.76 -0.44 -0.90
C LEU A 54 -10.66 0.76 -1.88
N CYS A 55 -10.63 0.51 -3.19
CA CYS A 55 -10.50 1.54 -4.21
C CYS A 55 -11.85 2.10 -4.70
N ILE A 56 -12.87 1.26 -4.83
CA ILE A 56 -14.16 1.63 -5.42
C ILE A 56 -15.28 1.66 -4.38
N GLY A 57 -15.23 0.72 -3.42
CA GLY A 57 -16.22 0.61 -2.36
C GLY A 57 -17.27 -0.46 -2.58
N SER A 58 -17.07 -1.40 -3.53
CA SER A 58 -17.99 -2.51 -3.75
C SER A 58 -17.88 -3.54 -2.63
N PHE A 59 -18.92 -3.62 -1.81
CA PHE A 59 -19.02 -4.58 -0.70
C PHE A 59 -19.74 -5.89 -1.07
N LYS A 60 -20.34 -5.97 -2.25
CA LYS A 60 -21.17 -7.10 -2.69
C LYS A 60 -20.60 -8.51 -2.48
N PRO A 61 -19.28 -8.77 -2.69
CA PRO A 61 -18.75 -10.12 -2.53
C PRO A 61 -18.54 -10.55 -1.09
N PHE A 62 -18.65 -9.64 -0.12
CA PHE A 62 -18.31 -9.88 1.27
C PHE A 62 -19.55 -10.11 2.14
N ASP A 63 -19.42 -11.03 3.11
CA ASP A 63 -20.34 -11.19 4.22
C ASP A 63 -19.87 -10.37 5.42
N MET A 64 -18.55 -10.26 5.61
CA MET A 64 -17.97 -9.51 6.72
C MET A 64 -16.54 -9.08 6.37
N ILE A 65 -16.18 -7.87 6.82
CA ILE A 65 -14.79 -7.43 6.93
C ILE A 65 -14.58 -6.88 8.34
N GLU A 66 -13.66 -7.47 9.09
CA GLU A 66 -13.19 -6.96 10.37
C GLU A 66 -11.86 -6.26 10.20
N TYR A 67 -11.72 -5.07 10.73
CA TYR A 67 -10.48 -4.29 10.62
C TYR A 67 -10.26 -3.40 11.85
N GLU A 68 -9.03 -2.96 12.04
CA GLU A 68 -8.69 -2.01 13.10
C GLU A 68 -8.08 -0.72 12.53
N VAL A 69 -8.43 0.39 13.16
CA VAL A 69 -7.89 1.73 12.94
C VAL A 69 -7.58 2.34 14.29
N ASN A 70 -6.36 2.81 14.48
CA ASN A 70 -5.93 3.46 15.74
C ASN A 70 -6.21 2.63 17.00
N ASN A 71 -6.07 1.29 16.89
CA ASN A 71 -6.39 0.30 17.93
C ASN A 71 -7.89 0.20 18.29
N GLU A 72 -8.77 0.73 17.47
CA GLU A 72 -10.22 0.54 17.58
C GLU A 72 -10.69 -0.46 16.53
N LEU A 73 -11.61 -1.33 16.92
CA LEU A 73 -12.12 -2.44 16.13
C LEU A 73 -13.44 -2.07 15.46
N TYR A 74 -13.53 -2.33 14.17
CA TYR A 74 -14.70 -2.11 13.33
C TYR A 74 -15.06 -3.36 12.56
N ILE A 75 -16.37 -3.57 12.34
CA ILE A 75 -16.90 -4.66 11.54
C ILE A 75 -17.81 -4.08 10.46
N LEU A 76 -17.56 -4.44 9.20
CA LEU A 76 -18.44 -4.15 8.08
C LEU A 76 -19.30 -5.37 7.77
N LYS A 77 -20.57 -5.13 7.51
CA LYS A 77 -21.54 -6.15 7.08
C LYS A 77 -22.41 -5.61 5.94
N PRO A 78 -23.08 -6.50 5.19
CA PRO A 78 -24.09 -6.07 4.22
C PRO A 78 -25.11 -5.11 4.86
N PRO A 79 -25.75 -4.25 4.08
CA PRO A 79 -26.74 -3.31 4.59
C PRO A 79 -27.83 -4.03 5.37
N MET A 80 -28.19 -3.50 6.54
CA MET A 80 -29.28 -4.05 7.35
C MET A 80 -30.65 -3.90 6.68
N ILE A 81 -30.80 -2.92 5.79
CA ILE A 81 -32.04 -2.66 5.04
C ILE A 81 -31.74 -2.86 3.56
N PRO A 82 -32.08 -4.01 2.96
CA PRO A 82 -31.76 -4.32 1.56
C PRO A 82 -32.43 -3.40 0.53
N GLU A 83 -33.46 -2.68 0.92
CA GLU A 83 -34.31 -1.90 0.01
C GLU A 83 -33.81 -0.47 -0.29
N SER A 84 -32.80 0.01 0.43
CA SER A 84 -32.22 1.31 0.10
C SER A 84 -31.05 1.08 -0.87
N ASN A 85 -31.26 1.37 -2.14
CA ASN A 85 -30.23 1.31 -3.20
C ASN A 85 -28.98 2.14 -2.90
N ASP A 86 -29.03 2.97 -1.85
CA ASP A 86 -28.00 3.95 -1.52
C ASP A 86 -27.08 3.51 -0.38
N THR A 87 -27.34 2.39 0.30
CA THR A 87 -26.48 1.91 1.37
C THR A 87 -25.54 0.83 0.87
N PHE A 88 -24.25 1.07 0.96
CA PHE A 88 -23.23 0.14 0.50
C PHE A 88 -22.93 -0.95 1.51
N PHE A 89 -22.84 -0.60 2.80
CA PHE A 89 -22.64 -1.50 3.92
C PHE A 89 -22.98 -0.82 5.24
N THR A 90 -23.09 -1.62 6.29
CA THR A 90 -23.22 -1.14 7.68
C THR A 90 -21.89 -1.31 8.38
N ARG A 91 -21.39 -0.24 9.00
CA ARG A 91 -20.20 -0.22 9.85
C ARG A 91 -20.61 -0.30 11.32
N PHE A 92 -20.06 -1.27 12.02
CA PHE A 92 -20.22 -1.44 13.47
C PHE A 92 -18.95 -0.98 14.17
N ASP A 93 -19.08 -0.09 15.12
CA ASP A 93 -18.03 0.27 16.07
C ASP A 93 -18.18 -0.65 17.29
N VAL A 94 -17.24 -1.58 17.43
CA VAL A 94 -17.33 -2.63 18.46
C VAL A 94 -17.18 -2.06 19.87
N LYS A 95 -16.38 -0.99 20.02
CA LYS A 95 -16.13 -0.37 21.33
C LYS A 95 -17.34 0.41 21.85
N ASN A 96 -18.02 1.12 20.95
CA ASN A 96 -19.14 1.99 21.30
C ASN A 96 -20.49 1.32 21.11
N ASP A 97 -20.53 0.08 20.63
CA ASP A 97 -21.74 -0.68 20.30
C ASP A 97 -22.71 0.12 19.39
N THR A 98 -22.16 0.78 18.39
CA THR A 98 -22.94 1.60 17.45
C THR A 98 -22.84 1.07 16.03
N ALA A 99 -23.91 1.26 15.26
CA ALA A 99 -23.99 0.87 13.86
C ALA A 99 -24.31 2.08 12.98
N GLU A 100 -23.62 2.23 11.89
CA GLU A 100 -23.77 3.31 10.93
C GLU A 100 -23.92 2.76 9.51
N ASN A 101 -24.93 3.23 8.79
CA ASN A 101 -25.12 2.88 7.38
C ASN A 101 -24.28 3.79 6.48
N ILE A 102 -23.33 3.22 5.76
CA ILE A 102 -22.45 3.96 4.87
C ILE A 102 -23.06 4.01 3.46
N ARG A 103 -23.27 5.22 2.97
CA ARG A 103 -23.91 5.52 1.68
C ARG A 103 -22.98 6.17 0.67
N SER A 104 -21.80 6.56 1.09
CA SER A 104 -20.81 7.20 0.23
C SER A 104 -19.95 6.17 -0.50
N ASP A 105 -19.57 6.45 -1.72
CA ASP A 105 -18.57 5.71 -2.48
C ASP A 105 -17.37 6.61 -2.84
N LYS A 106 -16.26 5.97 -3.17
CA LYS A 106 -15.01 6.67 -3.43
C LYS A 106 -14.98 7.38 -4.78
N VAL A 107 -15.85 6.98 -5.70
CA VAL A 107 -15.94 7.56 -7.04
C VAL A 107 -16.76 8.85 -7.00
N ASN A 108 -17.93 8.82 -6.36
CA ASN A 108 -18.85 9.96 -6.33
C ASN A 108 -18.60 10.92 -5.14
N ASN A 109 -18.09 10.38 -4.02
CA ASN A 109 -17.91 11.13 -2.78
C ASN A 109 -16.46 11.03 -2.21
N PRO A 110 -15.42 11.29 -3.01
CA PRO A 110 -14.03 11.06 -2.58
C PRO A 110 -13.63 11.87 -1.35
N SER A 111 -14.07 13.12 -1.24
CA SER A 111 -13.76 13.99 -0.10
C SER A 111 -14.40 13.49 1.20
N THR A 112 -15.62 13.00 1.15
CA THR A 112 -16.32 12.43 2.31
C THR A 112 -15.60 11.19 2.83
N ILE A 113 -15.20 10.30 1.92
CA ILE A 113 -14.44 9.09 2.31
C ILE A 113 -13.07 9.46 2.86
N GLN A 114 -12.34 10.40 2.24
CA GLN A 114 -11.01 10.81 2.70
C GLN A 114 -11.01 11.48 4.07
N SER A 115 -12.10 12.15 4.43
CA SER A 115 -12.24 12.81 5.74
C SER A 115 -12.63 11.84 6.86
N ASP A 116 -13.16 10.67 6.54
CA ASP A 116 -13.56 9.66 7.52
C ASP A 116 -12.40 8.67 7.79
N GLU A 117 -11.63 8.93 8.84
CA GLU A 117 -10.52 8.05 9.24
C GLU A 117 -10.95 6.66 9.68
N LYS A 118 -12.23 6.47 10.03
CA LYS A 118 -12.79 5.16 10.39
C LYS A 118 -13.13 4.32 9.16
N ASP A 119 -13.28 4.94 7.99
CA ASP A 119 -13.57 4.22 6.74
C ASP A 119 -12.29 3.58 6.20
N PRO A 120 -12.24 2.24 6.01
CA PRO A 120 -11.04 1.58 5.49
C PRO A 120 -10.69 2.02 4.08
N ARG A 121 -11.65 2.53 3.31
CA ARG A 121 -11.46 3.06 1.96
C ARG A 121 -10.78 4.44 1.95
N SER A 122 -10.69 5.12 3.11
CA SER A 122 -9.95 6.37 3.23
C SER A 122 -8.44 6.17 3.13
N TYR A 123 -7.95 4.93 3.32
CA TYR A 123 -6.55 4.57 3.21
C TYR A 123 -6.18 4.18 1.78
N GLY A 124 -4.93 4.45 1.39
CA GLY A 124 -4.44 4.06 0.07
C GLY A 124 -4.32 2.55 -0.07
N CYS A 125 -4.69 2.05 -1.25
CA CYS A 125 -4.53 0.66 -1.64
C CYS A 125 -3.81 0.58 -2.98
N VAL A 126 -2.79 -0.26 -3.06
CA VAL A 126 -2.07 -0.54 -4.31
C VAL A 126 -2.21 -2.02 -4.62
N PHE A 127 -2.76 -2.33 -5.77
CA PHE A 127 -2.85 -3.69 -6.30
C PHE A 127 -2.02 -3.82 -7.56
N SER A 128 -1.13 -4.82 -7.58
CA SER A 128 -0.33 -5.15 -8.76
C SER A 128 -0.62 -6.56 -9.22
N ARG A 129 -1.10 -6.69 -10.46
CA ARG A 129 -1.29 -7.99 -11.09
C ARG A 129 0.04 -8.55 -11.56
N PRO A 130 0.31 -9.85 -11.40
CA PRO A 130 1.46 -10.48 -12.02
C PRO A 130 1.33 -10.40 -13.54
N ARG A 131 2.35 -9.87 -14.21
CA ARG A 131 2.43 -9.76 -15.67
C ARG A 131 3.68 -10.47 -16.17
N ALA A 132 3.60 -11.02 -17.36
CA ALA A 132 4.75 -11.64 -18.03
C ALA A 132 5.69 -10.59 -18.66
N ASP A 133 5.17 -9.40 -18.98
CA ASP A 133 5.90 -8.31 -19.63
C ASP A 133 5.83 -7.03 -18.78
N TYR A 134 6.88 -6.75 -18.05
CA TYR A 134 6.99 -5.51 -17.29
C TYR A 134 7.55 -4.41 -18.18
N LYS A 135 6.68 -3.56 -18.70
CA LYS A 135 7.09 -2.33 -19.37
C LYS A 135 6.82 -1.17 -18.41
N THR A 136 7.87 -0.44 -18.08
CA THR A 136 7.74 0.80 -17.30
C THR A 136 7.89 1.99 -18.22
N SER A 137 7.06 3.01 -18.00
CA SER A 137 7.20 4.28 -18.72
C SER A 137 8.48 5.00 -18.33
N LYS A 138 8.91 5.91 -19.19
CA LYS A 138 10.04 6.80 -18.90
C LYS A 138 9.64 7.76 -17.78
N ILE A 139 10.51 7.96 -16.81
CA ILE A 139 10.35 9.03 -15.82
C ILE A 139 10.92 10.32 -16.44
N GLU A 140 10.08 11.35 -16.54
CA GLU A 140 10.41 12.60 -17.19
C GLU A 140 10.64 13.75 -16.20
N SER A 141 10.10 13.63 -14.98
CA SER A 141 10.24 14.63 -13.94
C SER A 141 10.30 14.00 -12.55
N VAL A 142 10.86 14.72 -11.59
CA VAL A 142 10.81 14.41 -10.17
C VAL A 142 9.59 15.08 -9.57
N LYS A 143 8.88 14.35 -8.68
CA LYS A 143 7.69 14.85 -7.99
C LYS A 143 7.98 14.88 -6.48
N THR A 144 8.09 16.07 -5.92
CA THR A 144 8.41 16.24 -4.49
C THR A 144 7.20 16.10 -3.59
N ASN A 145 6.01 16.47 -4.08
CA ASN A 145 4.79 16.57 -3.24
C ASN A 145 4.10 15.23 -2.99
N GLU A 146 4.53 14.14 -3.64
CA GLU A 146 3.85 12.83 -3.49
C GLU A 146 4.37 12.02 -2.31
N LEU A 147 5.57 12.31 -1.82
CA LEU A 147 6.17 11.58 -0.70
C LEU A 147 5.55 11.93 0.66
N ASP A 148 4.94 13.09 0.77
CA ASP A 148 4.31 13.58 2.00
C ASP A 148 2.82 13.24 2.09
N LYS A 149 2.28 12.53 1.09
CA LYS A 149 0.89 12.08 1.12
C LYS A 149 0.73 10.93 2.11
N ASN A 150 -0.14 11.13 3.08
CA ASN A 150 -0.48 10.08 4.05
C ASN A 150 -1.29 8.93 3.46
N LYS A 151 -1.87 9.13 2.28
CA LYS A 151 -2.80 8.19 1.65
C LYS A 151 -2.53 8.10 0.15
N TYR A 152 -2.36 6.88 -0.34
CA TYR A 152 -2.15 6.59 -1.76
C TYR A 152 -3.30 5.73 -2.27
N ASP A 153 -3.93 6.20 -3.32
CA ASP A 153 -4.79 5.38 -4.14
C ASP A 153 -4.12 5.16 -5.47
N SER A 154 -3.84 3.93 -5.80
CA SER A 154 -3.35 3.57 -7.11
C SER A 154 -4.21 2.44 -7.66
N ASP A 155 -5.16 2.82 -8.50
CA ASP A 155 -5.96 1.91 -9.33
C ASP A 155 -5.40 1.84 -10.75
N LYS A 156 -4.17 2.33 -10.96
CA LYS A 156 -3.56 2.36 -12.28
C LYS A 156 -2.95 1.00 -12.60
N GLU A 157 -3.19 0.55 -13.81
CA GLU A 157 -2.59 -0.69 -14.35
C GLU A 157 -1.06 -0.68 -14.34
N ASP A 158 -0.42 0.47 -14.24
CA ASP A 158 1.02 0.66 -14.29
C ASP A 158 1.63 1.01 -12.92
N ASN A 159 1.47 0.10 -11.97
CA ASN A 159 2.05 0.25 -10.63
C ASN A 159 3.58 0.21 -10.62
N PHE A 160 4.21 -0.37 -11.63
CA PHE A 160 5.68 -0.41 -11.74
C PHE A 160 6.27 0.93 -12.13
N THR A 161 5.62 1.69 -13.01
CA THR A 161 6.03 3.06 -13.29
C THR A 161 5.86 3.94 -12.06
N SER A 162 4.78 3.77 -11.30
CA SER A 162 4.56 4.50 -10.05
C SER A 162 5.62 4.16 -8.98
N LEU A 163 5.95 2.88 -8.82
CA LEU A 163 7.04 2.46 -7.92
C LEU A 163 8.39 3.02 -8.38
N LYS A 164 8.66 2.97 -9.68
CA LYS A 164 9.86 3.53 -10.28
C LYS A 164 9.96 5.04 -10.04
N GLN A 165 8.85 5.76 -10.22
CA GLN A 165 8.76 7.19 -9.93
C GLN A 165 9.07 7.45 -8.45
N LEU A 166 8.43 6.74 -7.54
CA LEU A 166 8.63 6.88 -6.10
C LEU A 166 10.10 6.70 -5.70
N ILE A 167 10.78 5.70 -6.25
CA ILE A 167 12.20 5.46 -5.97
C ILE A 167 13.07 6.62 -6.48
N VAL A 168 12.76 7.16 -7.66
CA VAL A 168 13.48 8.31 -8.21
C VAL A 168 13.26 9.55 -7.35
N ASP A 169 12.04 9.79 -6.92
CA ASP A 169 11.67 10.94 -6.09
C ASP A 169 12.35 10.88 -4.71
N ILE A 170 12.34 9.71 -4.06
CA ILE A 170 13.04 9.48 -2.79
C ILE A 170 14.55 9.72 -2.96
N GLN A 171 15.17 9.17 -4.01
CA GLN A 171 16.60 9.37 -4.24
C GLN A 171 16.96 10.84 -4.48
N ASN A 172 16.09 11.59 -5.15
CA ASN A 172 16.32 13.00 -5.38
C ASN A 172 16.24 13.79 -4.05
N GLN A 173 15.23 13.53 -3.24
CA GLN A 173 15.11 14.16 -1.91
C GLN A 173 16.30 13.84 -1.00
N ASP A 174 16.75 12.59 -0.96
CA ASP A 174 17.95 12.21 -0.20
C ASP A 174 19.20 12.96 -0.68
N ASN A 175 19.33 13.19 -2.00
CA ASN A 175 20.45 13.94 -2.54
C ASN A 175 20.38 15.43 -2.19
N GLU A 176 19.20 16.03 -2.24
CA GLU A 176 18.97 17.42 -1.82
C GLU A 176 19.28 17.61 -0.33
N GLU A 177 18.76 16.71 0.52
CA GLU A 177 19.00 16.72 1.96
C GLU A 177 20.49 16.57 2.30
N TYR A 178 21.19 15.66 1.61
CA TYR A 178 22.64 15.49 1.77
C TYR A 178 23.41 16.74 1.39
N TYR A 179 23.03 17.38 0.29
CA TYR A 179 23.65 18.63 -0.16
C TYR A 179 23.43 19.78 0.85
N ASP A 180 22.20 19.93 1.33
CA ASP A 180 21.84 20.97 2.29
C ASP A 180 22.59 20.82 3.62
N ILE A 181 22.68 19.59 4.15
CA ILE A 181 23.43 19.28 5.37
C ILE A 181 24.91 19.67 5.19
N ASN A 182 25.53 19.25 4.10
CA ASN A 182 26.94 19.55 3.87
C ASN A 182 27.21 21.04 3.66
N THR A 183 26.32 21.76 3.00
CA THR A 183 26.43 23.22 2.85
C THR A 183 26.32 23.93 4.20
N GLN A 184 25.46 23.45 5.09
CA GLN A 184 25.33 23.98 6.44
C GLN A 184 26.59 23.68 7.30
N MET A 185 27.12 22.47 7.22
CA MET A 185 28.37 22.09 7.91
C MET A 185 29.56 22.93 7.44
N GLU A 186 29.69 23.10 6.14
CA GLU A 186 30.73 23.95 5.55
C GLU A 186 30.63 25.40 6.04
N SER A 187 29.41 25.96 6.12
CA SER A 187 29.18 27.31 6.64
C SER A 187 29.60 27.49 8.09
N ARG A 188 29.65 26.41 8.87
CA ARG A 188 30.07 26.37 10.28
C ARG A 188 31.55 26.01 10.44
N GLY A 189 32.27 25.76 9.34
CA GLY A 189 33.67 25.27 9.36
C GLY A 189 33.80 23.83 9.82
N GLU A 190 32.77 23.04 9.77
CA GLU A 190 32.72 21.63 10.12
C GLU A 190 33.10 20.76 8.92
N ALA A 191 33.65 19.56 9.16
CA ALA A 191 33.95 18.62 8.09
C ALA A 191 32.65 18.10 7.47
N ALA A 192 32.60 18.00 6.12
CA ALA A 192 31.44 17.48 5.41
C ALA A 192 31.14 16.02 5.82
N MET A 193 29.86 15.72 5.96
CA MET A 193 29.37 14.36 6.19
C MET A 193 29.70 13.46 5.00
N THR A 194 30.21 12.28 5.26
CA THR A 194 30.46 11.31 4.19
C THR A 194 29.18 10.68 3.67
N THR A 195 29.19 10.21 2.43
CA THR A 195 28.05 9.49 1.84
C THR A 195 27.64 8.26 2.66
N SER A 196 28.63 7.57 3.28
CA SER A 196 28.37 6.39 4.10
C SER A 196 27.64 6.72 5.40
N GLU A 197 27.98 7.83 6.02
CA GLU A 197 27.30 8.32 7.23
C GLU A 197 25.87 8.72 6.93
N PHE A 198 25.65 9.43 5.83
CA PHE A 198 24.30 9.83 5.42
C PHE A 198 23.44 8.63 5.01
N GLU A 199 24.00 7.63 4.36
CA GLU A 199 23.26 6.51 3.78
C GLU A 199 22.34 5.81 4.79
N HIS A 200 22.78 5.62 6.03
CA HIS A 200 21.99 4.95 7.07
C HIS A 200 20.75 5.75 7.50
N ASN A 201 20.77 7.06 7.33
CA ASN A 201 19.67 7.95 7.67
C ASN A 201 18.79 8.28 6.45
N SER A 202 19.24 7.93 5.23
CA SER A 202 18.51 8.21 4.01
C SER A 202 17.18 7.45 3.91
N LYS A 203 16.18 8.08 3.31
CA LYS A 203 14.85 7.46 3.11
C LYS A 203 14.93 6.20 2.25
N ILE A 204 15.81 6.20 1.23
CA ILE A 204 16.03 5.05 0.35
C ILE A 204 16.67 3.85 1.07
N PHE A 205 17.31 4.04 2.22
CA PHE A 205 17.95 2.96 2.95
C PHE A 205 16.98 1.85 3.36
N ARG A 206 15.77 2.22 3.78
CA ARG A 206 14.73 1.25 4.14
C ARG A 206 14.36 0.35 2.96
N PHE A 207 14.22 0.94 1.77
CA PHE A 207 13.95 0.19 0.54
C PHE A 207 15.13 -0.74 0.20
N LYS A 208 16.36 -0.23 0.23
CA LYS A 208 17.56 -1.03 -0.03
C LYS A 208 17.68 -2.20 0.92
N LYS A 209 17.47 -1.96 2.22
CA LYS A 209 17.52 -3.00 3.25
C LYS A 209 16.46 -4.06 3.03
N ALA A 210 15.21 -3.66 2.78
CA ALA A 210 14.12 -4.59 2.50
C ALA A 210 14.40 -5.42 1.24
N PHE A 211 14.82 -4.77 0.15
CA PHE A 211 15.18 -5.43 -1.10
C PHE A 211 16.31 -6.44 -0.92
N ASN A 212 17.39 -6.03 -0.28
CA ASN A 212 18.56 -6.89 -0.06
C ASN A 212 18.28 -8.06 0.88
N ASN A 213 17.33 -7.92 1.81
CA ASN A 213 16.89 -9.00 2.69
C ASN A 213 15.96 -9.99 1.98
N PHE A 214 15.19 -9.50 0.99
CA PHE A 214 14.27 -10.35 0.24
C PHE A 214 14.98 -11.15 -0.87
N PHE A 215 16.01 -10.58 -1.50
CA PHE A 215 16.73 -11.19 -2.62
C PHE A 215 18.18 -11.51 -2.25
N ASP A 216 18.49 -12.79 -2.07
CA ASP A 216 19.85 -13.24 -1.72
C ASP A 216 20.86 -13.04 -2.86
N LYS A 217 20.42 -13.34 -4.10
CA LYS A 217 21.28 -13.36 -5.29
C LYS A 217 21.29 -12.06 -6.09
N VAL A 218 20.48 -11.08 -5.68
CA VAL A 218 20.29 -9.83 -6.42
C VAL A 218 20.43 -8.69 -5.44
N LYS A 219 21.25 -7.70 -5.77
CA LYS A 219 21.47 -6.52 -4.93
C LYS A 219 20.95 -5.26 -5.61
N TYR A 220 20.35 -4.39 -4.84
CA TYR A 220 19.94 -3.08 -5.30
C TYR A 220 21.17 -2.25 -5.65
N LYS A 221 21.22 -1.71 -6.88
CA LYS A 221 22.26 -0.81 -7.34
C LYS A 221 21.67 0.58 -7.61
N LYS A 222 22.24 1.61 -7.04
CA LYS A 222 21.85 3.00 -7.29
C LYS A 222 21.95 3.31 -8.80
N SER A 223 20.90 3.85 -9.39
CA SER A 223 20.96 4.40 -10.74
C SER A 223 21.48 5.84 -10.69
N GLY A 224 22.43 6.18 -11.53
CA GLY A 224 22.85 7.58 -11.70
C GLY A 224 21.73 8.42 -12.32
N ILE A 225 21.53 9.63 -11.84
CA ILE A 225 20.46 10.57 -12.25
C ILE A 225 20.54 10.91 -13.76
N LEU A 226 21.69 10.81 -14.39
CA LEU A 226 21.92 11.20 -15.78
C LEU A 226 21.57 10.14 -16.82
N MET A 227 21.17 8.93 -16.42
CA MET A 227 20.79 7.89 -17.39
C MET A 227 19.40 7.34 -17.14
N VAL A 228 18.40 8.10 -17.51
CA VAL A 228 17.01 7.69 -17.62
C VAL A 228 16.79 6.48 -18.56
N LYS A 229 17.82 5.97 -19.21
CA LYS A 229 17.70 4.84 -20.15
C LYS A 229 17.81 3.45 -19.54
N ARG A 230 18.30 3.29 -18.30
CA ARG A 230 18.43 1.95 -17.67
C ARG A 230 18.24 2.04 -16.16
N LEU A 231 17.03 1.94 -15.72
CA LEU A 231 16.67 1.75 -14.33
C LEU A 231 16.80 0.28 -13.99
N TYR A 232 17.66 -0.11 -13.11
CA TYR A 232 17.87 -1.45 -12.57
C TYR A 232 18.70 -2.43 -13.41
N TYR A 233 19.98 -2.43 -13.19
CA TYR A 233 20.77 -3.63 -13.38
C TYR A 233 20.68 -4.49 -12.11
N LEU A 234 19.95 -5.58 -12.23
CA LEU A 234 20.07 -6.70 -11.30
C LEU A 234 21.31 -7.48 -11.74
N ARG A 235 22.44 -7.32 -11.06
CA ARG A 235 23.62 -8.13 -11.32
C ARG A 235 23.51 -9.40 -10.50
N LYS A 236 23.54 -10.58 -11.15
CA LYS A 236 23.81 -11.84 -10.47
C LYS A 236 25.21 -11.71 -9.84
N THR A 237 25.31 -11.92 -8.56
CA THR A 237 26.61 -12.18 -7.91
C THR A 237 27.00 -13.60 -8.29
N GLU A 238 28.11 -13.74 -9.03
CA GLU A 238 28.78 -15.03 -9.24
C GLU A 238 29.27 -15.59 -7.91
#